data_860e1514fefd10f6ce7ed1e7e1ce515d
#
_entry.id   860e1514fefd10f6ce7ed1e7e1ce515d
#
_cell.length_a   1.000
_cell.length_b   1.000
_cell.length_c   1.000
_cell.angle_alpha   90.00
_cell.angle_beta   90.00
_cell.angle_gamma   90.00
#
_symmetry.space_group_name_H-M   'P 1'
#
loop_
_entity.id
_entity.type
_entity.pdbx_description
1 polymer ?
#
loop_
_entity_poly.entity_id
_entity_poly.type
_entity_poly.pdbx_seq_one_letter_code
_entity_poly.pdbx_strand_id
1 'polypeptide(L)'
;MVALTDSPQPVIHAEALTKIFRDFWRRPKVRAVNAIAFDVRAGEVFGLLGPNGSGKTTTLRMILGLLTPTRGTLAVFGRSPRDVASKARIGYLPEESCLYPYLTAREILNFYGRLFNLRRAARQTCIDQLLEMTGLQHAQHRSVGEFSKGMARRVGLAQALINDPDLIVLDEPTAGLDPVGCRQVKDLILTLARRGKTVILSSHLLADVEHVCDRVAIMGDGVILVQGRVRDLLEQPDRCRLTFPTLAPDRLEAVLQALRRETGAAPAVDHPTRTLEQFFIETIGQVRSEPTAPTGVAPTGGVAEFLKSQPKQTSNAQHRTSNVE
;
A
#
# COMPACT_ATOMS: atom_id res chain seq x y z
N MET A 1 10.20 31.12 25.36
CA MET A 1 9.57 29.80 25.64
C MET A 1 8.68 29.50 24.45
N VAL A 2 9.24 28.85 23.43
CA VAL A 2 8.52 28.52 22.19
C VAL A 2 7.73 27.25 22.46
N ALA A 3 6.41 27.34 22.33
CA ALA A 3 5.52 26.20 22.45
C ALA A 3 5.94 25.13 21.40
N LEU A 4 6.41 24.00 21.89
CA LEU A 4 6.59 22.79 21.09
C LEU A 4 5.20 22.39 20.61
N THR A 5 4.91 22.62 19.34
CA THR A 5 3.74 22.09 18.66
C THR A 5 3.83 20.57 18.79
N ASP A 6 2.88 20.01 19.50
CA ASP A 6 2.70 18.57 19.73
C ASP A 6 2.27 17.91 18.41
N SER A 7 3.21 17.78 17.48
CA SER A 7 3.01 17.01 16.27
C SER A 7 2.97 15.55 16.68
N PRO A 8 1.92 14.80 16.33
CA PRO A 8 1.79 13.41 16.71
C PRO A 8 3.05 12.64 16.28
N GLN A 9 3.63 11.91 17.25
CA GLN A 9 4.86 11.14 17.00
C GLN A 9 4.66 10.19 15.81
N PRO A 10 5.64 10.13 14.89
CA PRO A 10 5.54 9.24 13.74
C PRO A 10 5.53 7.78 14.19
N VAL A 11 4.78 6.94 13.46
CA VAL A 11 4.76 5.49 13.69
C VAL A 11 6.11 4.85 13.35
N ILE A 12 6.77 5.34 12.30
CA ILE A 12 8.14 4.97 11.93
C ILE A 12 8.95 6.26 11.85
N HIS A 13 10.12 6.26 12.51
CA HIS A 13 11.10 7.34 12.44
C HIS A 13 12.46 6.76 12.11
N ALA A 14 13.04 7.16 10.99
CA ALA A 14 14.34 6.72 10.51
C ALA A 14 15.25 7.93 10.28
N GLU A 15 16.44 7.92 10.89
CA GLU A 15 17.43 9.00 10.76
C GLU A 15 18.81 8.43 10.42
N ALA A 16 19.40 8.94 9.33
CA ALA A 16 20.70 8.53 8.81
C ALA A 16 20.89 7.00 8.72
N LEU A 17 19.79 6.28 8.41
CA LEU A 17 19.72 4.83 8.46
C LEU A 17 20.64 4.22 7.39
N THR A 18 21.58 3.38 7.83
CA THR A 18 22.59 2.78 6.94
C THR A 18 22.67 1.28 7.17
N LYS A 19 22.73 0.50 6.08
CA LYS A 19 22.98 -0.94 6.13
C LYS A 19 24.08 -1.33 5.17
N ILE A 20 25.15 -1.92 5.74
CA ILE A 20 26.28 -2.47 5.00
C ILE A 20 26.33 -3.96 5.28
N PHE A 21 26.20 -4.78 4.26
CA PHE A 21 26.48 -6.20 4.33
C PHE A 21 27.99 -6.43 4.21
N ARG A 22 28.50 -7.33 5.02
CA ARG A 22 29.93 -7.68 5.06
C ARG A 22 30.14 -9.10 4.58
N ASP A 23 31.32 -9.36 4.01
CA ASP A 23 31.73 -10.72 3.68
C ASP A 23 32.14 -11.51 4.94
N PHE A 24 32.53 -12.77 4.77
CA PHE A 24 33.03 -13.63 5.84
C PHE A 24 34.22 -13.00 6.61
N TRP A 25 35.05 -12.22 5.93
CA TRP A 25 36.20 -11.51 6.49
C TRP A 25 35.84 -10.15 7.11
N ARG A 26 34.54 -9.86 7.31
CA ARG A 26 34.02 -8.56 7.80
C ARG A 26 34.33 -7.35 6.91
N ARG A 27 34.77 -7.55 5.66
CA ARG A 27 34.98 -6.45 4.72
C ARG A 27 33.62 -5.98 4.18
N PRO A 28 33.45 -4.67 3.95
CA PRO A 28 32.21 -4.16 3.37
C PRO A 28 32.05 -4.72 1.93
N LYS A 29 30.94 -5.48 1.71
CA LYS A 29 30.64 -6.10 0.40
C LYS A 29 29.62 -5.27 -0.38
N VAL A 30 28.50 -4.92 0.28
CA VAL A 30 27.39 -4.17 -0.34
C VAL A 30 26.85 -3.18 0.66
N ARG A 31 26.73 -1.92 0.25
CA ARG A 31 25.99 -0.89 0.99
C ARG A 31 24.57 -0.85 0.43
N ALA A 32 23.66 -1.60 1.03
CA ALA A 32 22.28 -1.73 0.56
C ALA A 32 21.42 -0.51 0.91
N VAL A 33 21.74 0.21 2.00
CA VAL A 33 21.07 1.43 2.42
C VAL A 33 22.12 2.40 2.94
N ASN A 34 22.05 3.66 2.54
CA ASN A 34 23.05 4.67 2.80
C ASN A 34 22.43 5.98 3.32
N ALA A 35 22.49 6.19 4.63
CA ALA A 35 22.09 7.40 5.33
C ALA A 35 20.69 7.93 4.96
N ILE A 36 19.69 7.03 4.77
CA ILE A 36 18.32 7.47 4.48
C ILE A 36 17.64 8.01 5.74
N ALA A 37 16.75 9.01 5.55
CA ALA A 37 15.93 9.58 6.60
C ALA A 37 14.50 9.76 6.10
N PHE A 38 13.51 9.27 6.86
CA PHE A 38 12.09 9.42 6.57
C PHE A 38 11.23 9.14 7.79
N ASP A 39 10.00 9.66 7.76
CA ASP A 39 8.98 9.42 8.77
C ASP A 39 7.72 8.87 8.13
N VAL A 40 7.04 7.96 8.85
CA VAL A 40 5.70 7.48 8.50
C VAL A 40 4.73 7.88 9.61
N ARG A 41 3.68 8.58 9.25
CA ARG A 41 2.66 9.08 10.18
C ARG A 41 1.58 8.06 10.45
N ALA A 42 0.87 8.21 11.56
CA ALA A 42 -0.27 7.35 11.86
C ALA A 42 -1.38 7.51 10.82
N GLY A 43 -1.93 6.39 10.34
CA GLY A 43 -3.05 6.35 9.40
C GLY A 43 -2.71 6.74 7.97
N GLU A 44 -1.42 6.93 7.61
CA GLU A 44 -1.01 7.17 6.22
C GLU A 44 -0.60 5.88 5.50
N VAL A 45 -0.71 5.91 4.18
CA VAL A 45 -0.12 4.92 3.27
C VAL A 45 1.18 5.50 2.71
N PHE A 46 2.31 4.89 3.08
CA PHE A 46 3.64 5.33 2.67
C PHE A 46 4.27 4.34 1.70
N GLY A 47 4.72 4.79 0.54
CA GLY A 47 5.34 3.98 -0.50
C GLY A 47 6.87 4.12 -0.52
N LEU A 48 7.59 2.98 -0.50
CA LEU A 48 9.01 2.90 -0.86
C LEU A 48 9.12 2.46 -2.32
N LEU A 49 9.50 3.36 -3.20
CA LEU A 49 9.59 3.14 -4.65
C LEU A 49 11.03 2.98 -5.10
N GLY A 50 11.23 2.24 -6.17
CA GLY A 50 12.54 2.16 -6.82
C GLY A 50 12.78 0.84 -7.53
N PRO A 51 13.85 0.73 -8.33
CA PRO A 51 14.21 -0.49 -9.03
C PRO A 51 14.60 -1.61 -8.04
N ASN A 52 14.73 -2.82 -8.58
CA ASN A 52 15.24 -3.94 -7.80
C ASN A 52 16.68 -3.64 -7.36
N GLY A 53 17.01 -4.00 -6.10
CA GLY A 53 18.31 -3.71 -5.51
C GLY A 53 18.46 -2.30 -4.91
N SER A 54 17.48 -1.39 -5.04
CA SER A 54 17.55 -0.03 -4.47
C SER A 54 17.51 0.05 -2.94
N GLY A 55 17.31 -1.07 -2.24
CA GLY A 55 17.31 -1.12 -0.76
C GLY A 55 15.93 -1.17 -0.11
N LYS A 56 14.82 -1.20 -0.85
CA LYS A 56 13.43 -1.24 -0.32
C LYS A 56 13.21 -2.36 0.69
N THR A 57 13.35 -3.61 0.25
CA THR A 57 13.19 -4.80 1.12
C THR A 57 14.15 -4.80 2.31
N THR A 58 15.40 -4.30 2.11
CA THR A 58 16.35 -4.15 3.21
C THR A 58 15.84 -3.16 4.26
N THR A 59 15.26 -2.04 3.83
CA THR A 59 14.65 -1.04 4.71
C THR A 59 13.44 -1.62 5.45
N LEU A 60 12.54 -2.32 4.76
CA LEU A 60 11.40 -2.99 5.39
C LEU A 60 11.85 -4.03 6.43
N ARG A 61 12.88 -4.84 6.14
CA ARG A 61 13.43 -5.80 7.10
C ARG A 61 14.06 -5.13 8.32
N MET A 62 14.62 -3.94 8.20
CA MET A 62 15.08 -3.15 9.35
C MET A 62 13.90 -2.64 10.19
N ILE A 63 12.82 -2.14 9.57
CA ILE A 63 11.59 -1.72 10.26
C ILE A 63 10.96 -2.88 11.03
N LEU A 64 10.97 -4.09 10.47
CA LEU A 64 10.50 -5.32 11.13
C LEU A 64 11.44 -5.83 12.24
N GLY A 65 12.61 -5.21 12.41
CA GLY A 65 13.63 -5.68 13.38
C GLY A 65 14.24 -7.02 13.00
N LEU A 66 14.12 -7.45 11.74
CA LEU A 66 14.75 -8.65 11.17
C LEU A 66 16.21 -8.40 10.79
N LEU A 67 16.55 -7.14 10.50
CA LEU A 67 17.92 -6.69 10.25
C LEU A 67 18.25 -5.53 11.18
N THR A 68 19.50 -5.54 11.70
CA THR A 68 20.00 -4.42 12.49
C THR A 68 20.68 -3.41 11.58
N PRO A 69 20.38 -2.11 11.69
CA PRO A 69 21.15 -1.07 11.03
C PRO A 69 22.63 -1.14 11.36
N THR A 70 23.50 -0.75 10.42
CA THR A 70 24.93 -0.60 10.68
C THR A 70 25.24 0.75 11.32
N ARG A 71 24.48 1.79 10.95
CA ARG A 71 24.54 3.16 11.49
C ARG A 71 23.14 3.80 11.41
N GLY A 72 22.97 4.91 12.14
CA GLY A 72 21.72 5.65 12.22
C GLY A 72 20.76 5.09 13.24
N THR A 73 19.61 5.74 13.39
CA THR A 73 18.55 5.39 14.34
C THR A 73 17.28 4.97 13.60
N LEU A 74 16.55 4.04 14.20
CA LEU A 74 15.25 3.58 13.70
C LEU A 74 14.35 3.28 14.89
N ALA A 75 13.21 3.95 14.95
CA ALA A 75 12.17 3.72 15.92
C ALA A 75 10.86 3.32 15.23
N VAL A 76 10.13 2.39 15.83
CA VAL A 76 8.78 1.98 15.42
C VAL A 76 7.89 2.09 16.65
N PHE A 77 6.81 2.87 16.56
CA PHE A 77 5.98 3.26 17.72
C PHE A 77 6.79 3.89 18.86
N GLY A 78 7.82 4.68 18.52
CA GLY A 78 8.72 5.31 19.49
C GLY A 78 9.69 4.34 20.19
N ARG A 79 9.77 3.07 19.78
CA ARG A 79 10.60 2.03 20.38
C ARG A 79 11.55 1.39 19.37
N SER A 80 12.48 0.59 19.85
CA SER A 80 13.32 -0.23 18.97
C SER A 80 12.44 -1.19 18.13
N PRO A 81 12.74 -1.39 16.84
CA PRO A 81 12.05 -2.39 16.01
C PRO A 81 12.13 -3.82 16.54
N ARG A 82 13.08 -4.09 17.43
CA ARG A 82 13.26 -5.40 18.08
C ARG A 82 12.36 -5.64 19.29
N ASP A 83 11.72 -4.59 19.78
CA ASP A 83 10.81 -4.69 20.92
C ASP A 83 9.61 -5.59 20.59
N VAL A 84 9.31 -6.54 21.46
CA VAL A 84 8.23 -7.52 21.29
C VAL A 84 6.87 -6.83 21.24
N ALA A 85 6.67 -5.79 22.05
CA ALA A 85 5.42 -5.02 22.05
C ALA A 85 5.20 -4.28 20.75
N SER A 86 6.26 -3.78 20.11
CA SER A 86 6.18 -3.19 18.75
C SER A 86 5.82 -4.24 17.71
N LYS A 87 6.48 -5.41 17.74
CA LYS A 87 6.22 -6.52 16.79
C LYS A 87 4.80 -7.06 16.88
N ALA A 88 4.21 -7.11 18.06
CA ALA A 88 2.82 -7.56 18.26
C ALA A 88 1.78 -6.68 17.55
N ARG A 89 2.16 -5.43 17.21
CA ARG A 89 1.32 -4.45 16.52
C ARG A 89 1.59 -4.34 15.01
N ILE A 90 2.47 -5.19 14.47
CA ILE A 90 2.88 -5.17 13.06
C ILE A 90 2.32 -6.39 12.35
N GLY A 91 1.71 -6.17 11.19
CA GLY A 91 1.39 -7.19 10.20
C GLY A 91 2.38 -7.13 9.05
N TYR A 92 2.84 -8.28 8.55
CA TYR A 92 3.83 -8.33 7.48
C TYR A 92 3.45 -9.28 6.37
N LEU A 93 3.47 -8.78 5.14
CA LEU A 93 3.37 -9.58 3.93
C LEU A 93 4.71 -9.50 3.19
N PRO A 94 5.52 -10.58 3.16
CA PRO A 94 6.77 -10.64 2.39
C PRO A 94 6.49 -10.70 0.88
N GLU A 95 7.48 -10.38 0.05
CA GLU A 95 7.41 -10.50 -1.41
C GLU A 95 7.05 -11.93 -1.84
N GLU A 96 7.72 -12.93 -1.26
CA GLU A 96 7.37 -14.34 -1.41
C GLU A 96 6.64 -14.82 -0.15
N SER A 97 5.40 -15.28 -0.34
CA SER A 97 4.62 -15.83 0.77
C SER A 97 5.15 -17.21 1.14
N CYS A 98 5.90 -17.30 2.23
CA CYS A 98 6.41 -18.58 2.78
C CYS A 98 5.29 -19.33 3.50
N LEU A 99 4.27 -19.76 2.76
CA LEU A 99 3.15 -20.54 3.30
C LEU A 99 3.48 -22.04 3.28
N TYR A 100 2.96 -22.77 4.26
CA TYR A 100 3.09 -24.24 4.31
C TYR A 100 2.15 -24.85 3.28
N PRO A 101 2.66 -25.48 2.19
CA PRO A 101 1.84 -25.87 1.06
C PRO A 101 0.83 -26.98 1.36
N TYR A 102 1.07 -27.79 2.39
CA TYR A 102 0.20 -28.88 2.84
C TYR A 102 -0.91 -28.45 3.81
N LEU A 103 -0.89 -27.22 4.30
CA LEU A 103 -1.94 -26.68 5.15
C LEU A 103 -3.02 -25.98 4.31
N THR A 104 -4.23 -25.98 4.82
CA THR A 104 -5.34 -25.20 4.27
C THR A 104 -5.22 -23.72 4.71
N ALA A 105 -5.88 -22.81 3.98
CA ALA A 105 -5.92 -21.41 4.35
C ALA A 105 -6.44 -21.21 5.79
N ARG A 106 -7.49 -21.95 6.17
CA ARG A 106 -8.07 -21.90 7.53
C ARG A 106 -7.08 -22.39 8.60
N GLU A 107 -6.34 -23.45 8.34
CA GLU A 107 -5.33 -23.97 9.27
C GLU A 107 -4.18 -23.00 9.47
N ILE A 108 -3.69 -22.37 8.40
CA ILE A 108 -2.66 -21.33 8.47
C ILE A 108 -3.13 -20.18 9.35
N LEU A 109 -4.31 -19.62 9.08
CA LEU A 109 -4.85 -18.52 9.88
C LEU A 109 -5.08 -18.94 11.35
N ASN A 110 -5.54 -20.17 11.57
CA ASN A 110 -5.72 -20.70 12.93
C ASN A 110 -4.36 -20.86 13.67
N PHE A 111 -3.32 -21.27 12.97
CA PHE A 111 -1.96 -21.36 13.53
C PHE A 111 -1.47 -19.99 13.98
N TYR A 112 -1.53 -18.97 13.09
CA TYR A 112 -1.11 -17.61 13.44
C TYR A 112 -1.99 -16.97 14.51
N GLY A 113 -3.29 -17.18 14.48
CA GLY A 113 -4.19 -16.68 15.52
C GLY A 113 -3.90 -17.29 16.91
N ARG A 114 -3.41 -18.54 16.96
CA ARG A 114 -2.90 -19.13 18.21
C ARG A 114 -1.58 -18.50 18.65
N LEU A 115 -0.68 -18.24 17.71
CA LEU A 115 0.61 -17.61 17.99
C LEU A 115 0.43 -16.22 18.64
N PHE A 116 -0.60 -15.48 18.23
CA PHE A 116 -1.00 -14.20 18.83
C PHE A 116 -1.94 -14.35 20.05
N ASN A 117 -2.09 -15.57 20.60
CA ASN A 117 -2.90 -15.87 21.78
C ASN A 117 -4.38 -15.44 21.65
N LEU A 118 -4.95 -15.44 20.45
CA LEU A 118 -6.37 -15.16 20.24
C LEU A 118 -7.24 -16.27 20.88
N ARG A 119 -8.22 -15.89 21.67
CA ARG A 119 -9.20 -16.83 22.25
C ARG A 119 -9.95 -17.56 21.14
N ARG A 120 -10.31 -18.84 21.38
CA ARG A 120 -10.88 -19.71 20.33
C ARG A 120 -12.06 -19.09 19.59
N ALA A 121 -13.04 -18.54 20.32
CA ALA A 121 -14.22 -17.92 19.70
C ALA A 121 -13.83 -16.71 18.82
N ALA A 122 -13.09 -15.72 19.36
CA ALA A 122 -12.62 -14.56 18.63
C ALA A 122 -11.77 -14.94 17.40
N ARG A 123 -10.89 -15.95 17.56
CA ARG A 123 -10.05 -16.45 16.46
C ARG A 123 -10.88 -17.00 15.31
N GLN A 124 -11.94 -17.80 15.58
CA GLN A 124 -12.79 -18.33 14.52
C GLN A 124 -13.52 -17.20 13.78
N THR A 125 -14.10 -16.25 14.51
CA THR A 125 -14.72 -15.07 13.92
C THR A 125 -13.75 -14.27 13.04
N CYS A 126 -12.53 -14.01 13.52
CA CYS A 126 -11.51 -13.33 12.75
C CYS A 126 -11.15 -14.10 11.46
N ILE A 127 -11.00 -15.43 11.56
CA ILE A 127 -10.67 -16.28 10.40
C ILE A 127 -11.78 -16.19 9.36
N ASP A 128 -13.05 -16.33 9.78
CA ASP A 128 -14.20 -16.28 8.87
C ASP A 128 -14.26 -14.94 8.15
N GLN A 129 -14.11 -13.84 8.88
CA GLN A 129 -14.10 -12.48 8.32
C GLN A 129 -12.90 -12.22 7.39
N LEU A 130 -11.71 -12.73 7.72
CA LEU A 130 -10.53 -12.58 6.86
C LEU A 130 -10.66 -13.40 5.56
N LEU A 131 -11.19 -14.62 5.63
CA LEU A 131 -11.45 -15.45 4.46
C LEU A 131 -12.51 -14.81 3.55
N GLU A 132 -13.54 -14.21 4.13
CA GLU A 132 -14.54 -13.44 3.40
C GLU A 132 -13.93 -12.21 2.72
N MET A 133 -13.23 -11.37 3.48
CA MET A 133 -12.58 -10.17 2.99
C MET A 133 -11.60 -10.44 1.84
N THR A 134 -10.90 -11.57 1.89
CA THR A 134 -9.93 -11.98 0.85
C THR A 134 -10.55 -12.84 -0.25
N GLY A 135 -11.86 -13.12 -0.20
CA GLY A 135 -12.56 -13.93 -1.21
C GLY A 135 -12.14 -15.40 -1.24
N LEU A 136 -11.66 -15.94 -0.11
CA LEU A 136 -11.12 -17.30 -0.01
C LEU A 136 -12.07 -18.29 0.68
N GLN A 137 -13.31 -17.89 1.02
CA GLN A 137 -14.29 -18.77 1.71
C GLN A 137 -14.51 -20.08 0.96
N HIS A 138 -14.65 -20.02 -0.37
CA HIS A 138 -14.90 -21.18 -1.22
C HIS A 138 -13.74 -22.19 -1.26
N ALA A 139 -12.51 -21.74 -0.97
CA ALA A 139 -11.28 -22.54 -1.02
C ALA A 139 -10.66 -22.80 0.34
N GLN A 140 -11.31 -22.41 1.44
CA GLN A 140 -10.74 -22.41 2.79
C GLN A 140 -10.25 -23.75 3.30
N HIS A 141 -10.78 -24.87 2.77
CA HIS A 141 -10.44 -26.23 3.13
C HIS A 141 -9.51 -26.93 2.12
N ARG A 142 -9.14 -26.24 1.05
CA ARG A 142 -8.17 -26.75 0.08
C ARG A 142 -6.74 -26.44 0.56
N SER A 143 -5.81 -27.33 0.22
CA SER A 143 -4.38 -27.13 0.47
C SER A 143 -3.86 -25.88 -0.27
N VAL A 144 -3.06 -25.06 0.42
CA VAL A 144 -2.48 -23.85 -0.18
C VAL A 144 -1.50 -24.18 -1.31
N GLY A 145 -0.93 -25.38 -1.31
CA GLY A 145 -0.11 -25.89 -2.43
C GLY A 145 -0.85 -25.99 -3.77
N GLU A 146 -2.19 -26.06 -3.74
CA GLU A 146 -3.05 -26.09 -4.93
C GLU A 146 -3.51 -24.67 -5.38
N PHE A 147 -3.11 -23.65 -4.65
CA PHE A 147 -3.57 -22.29 -4.90
C PHE A 147 -2.79 -21.65 -6.05
N SER A 148 -3.49 -20.79 -6.80
CA SER A 148 -2.81 -19.87 -7.71
C SER A 148 -1.94 -18.91 -6.89
N LYS A 149 -0.93 -18.30 -7.53
CA LYS A 149 -0.06 -17.30 -6.88
C LYS A 149 -0.90 -16.17 -6.24
N GLY A 150 -1.97 -15.73 -6.91
CA GLY A 150 -2.89 -14.73 -6.39
C GLY A 150 -3.67 -15.21 -5.17
N MET A 151 -4.14 -16.45 -5.13
CA MET A 151 -4.80 -17.01 -3.95
C MET A 151 -3.83 -17.12 -2.77
N ALA A 152 -2.62 -17.63 -3.00
CA ALA A 152 -1.58 -17.71 -1.96
C ALA A 152 -1.23 -16.32 -1.40
N ARG A 153 -1.14 -15.29 -2.28
CA ARG A 153 -0.91 -13.90 -1.87
C ARG A 153 -2.01 -13.37 -0.96
N ARG A 154 -3.26 -13.68 -1.26
CA ARG A 154 -4.43 -13.31 -0.43
C ARG A 154 -4.43 -14.01 0.93
N VAL A 155 -3.99 -15.27 1.01
CA VAL A 155 -3.76 -15.95 2.31
C VAL A 155 -2.68 -15.21 3.13
N GLY A 156 -1.56 -14.86 2.50
CA GLY A 156 -0.49 -14.08 3.15
C GLY A 156 -0.98 -12.73 3.67
N LEU A 157 -1.85 -12.06 2.93
CA LEU A 157 -2.47 -10.80 3.36
C LEU A 157 -3.41 -11.01 4.55
N ALA A 158 -4.28 -12.03 4.51
CA ALA A 158 -5.13 -12.41 5.64
C ALA A 158 -4.30 -12.75 6.89
N GLN A 159 -3.18 -13.48 6.71
CA GLN A 159 -2.23 -13.77 7.77
C GLN A 159 -1.63 -12.51 8.40
N ALA A 160 -1.24 -11.52 7.56
CA ALA A 160 -0.68 -10.26 8.03
C ALA A 160 -1.67 -9.43 8.87
N LEU A 161 -2.97 -9.70 8.77
CA LEU A 161 -4.04 -8.95 9.42
C LEU A 161 -4.65 -9.66 10.64
N ILE A 162 -4.25 -10.91 10.92
CA ILE A 162 -4.91 -11.76 11.93
C ILE A 162 -4.86 -11.19 13.36
N ASN A 163 -3.83 -10.39 13.67
CA ASN A 163 -3.60 -9.78 14.99
C ASN A 163 -4.13 -8.35 15.10
N ASP A 164 -4.95 -7.87 14.15
CA ASP A 164 -5.44 -6.48 14.09
C ASP A 164 -4.31 -5.45 14.20
N PRO A 165 -3.30 -5.49 13.32
CA PRO A 165 -2.10 -4.64 13.45
C PRO A 165 -2.43 -3.16 13.31
N ASP A 166 -1.62 -2.30 13.96
CA ASP A 166 -1.65 -0.85 13.77
C ASP A 166 -0.78 -0.41 12.58
N LEU A 167 0.30 -1.17 12.31
CA LEU A 167 1.20 -0.97 11.17
C LEU A 167 1.20 -2.21 10.28
N ILE A 168 0.95 -2.02 9.00
CA ILE A 168 0.96 -3.08 7.99
C ILE A 168 2.13 -2.82 7.04
N VAL A 169 3.04 -3.78 6.96
CA VAL A 169 4.23 -3.74 6.09
C VAL A 169 4.01 -4.71 4.94
N LEU A 170 4.02 -4.19 3.72
CA LEU A 170 3.76 -4.97 2.51
C LEU A 170 4.96 -4.88 1.55
N ASP A 171 5.62 -6.01 1.31
CA ASP A 171 6.74 -6.07 0.36
C ASP A 171 6.21 -6.55 -1.00
N GLU A 172 6.18 -5.64 -2.00
CA GLU A 172 5.69 -5.86 -3.35
C GLU A 172 4.28 -6.51 -3.39
N PRO A 173 3.24 -5.90 -2.78
CA PRO A 173 1.94 -6.56 -2.53
C PRO A 173 1.20 -7.01 -3.80
N THR A 174 1.43 -6.36 -4.92
CA THR A 174 0.78 -6.62 -6.22
C THR A 174 1.60 -7.50 -7.16
N ALA A 175 2.84 -7.84 -6.79
CA ALA A 175 3.74 -8.59 -7.66
C ALA A 175 3.18 -9.97 -8.05
N GLY A 176 3.10 -10.20 -9.37
CA GLY A 176 2.65 -11.48 -9.94
C GLY A 176 1.16 -11.76 -9.80
N LEU A 177 0.35 -10.75 -9.53
CA LEU A 177 -1.09 -10.80 -9.60
C LEU A 177 -1.60 -10.41 -11.00
N ASP A 178 -2.77 -10.91 -11.35
CA ASP A 178 -3.54 -10.43 -12.50
C ASP A 178 -4.12 -9.03 -12.20
N PRO A 179 -4.57 -8.28 -13.21
CA PRO A 179 -5.10 -6.92 -13.01
C PRO A 179 -6.25 -6.85 -12.01
N VAL A 180 -7.12 -7.86 -11.98
CA VAL A 180 -8.24 -7.92 -11.03
C VAL A 180 -7.73 -8.10 -9.59
N GLY A 181 -6.77 -9.00 -9.40
CA GLY A 181 -6.11 -9.22 -8.11
C GLY A 181 -5.36 -7.98 -7.61
N CYS A 182 -4.64 -7.30 -8.51
CA CYS A 182 -3.97 -6.03 -8.20
C CYS A 182 -4.96 -4.98 -7.68
N ARG A 183 -6.10 -4.81 -8.38
CA ARG A 183 -7.14 -3.88 -7.97
C ARG A 183 -7.72 -4.23 -6.60
N GLN A 184 -8.02 -5.51 -6.36
CA GLN A 184 -8.55 -5.96 -5.07
C GLN A 184 -7.59 -5.65 -3.90
N VAL A 185 -6.27 -5.88 -4.09
CA VAL A 185 -5.26 -5.55 -3.09
C VAL A 185 -5.18 -4.04 -2.86
N LYS A 186 -5.21 -3.23 -3.92
CA LYS A 186 -5.24 -1.75 -3.84
C LYS A 186 -6.46 -1.26 -3.06
N ASP A 187 -7.66 -1.75 -3.38
CA ASP A 187 -8.91 -1.39 -2.70
C ASP A 187 -8.88 -1.77 -1.21
N LEU A 188 -8.27 -2.91 -0.89
CA LEU A 188 -8.10 -3.35 0.48
C LEU A 188 -7.13 -2.42 1.25
N ILE A 189 -5.99 -2.05 0.68
CA ILE A 189 -5.03 -1.11 1.28
C ILE A 189 -5.73 0.22 1.59
N LEU A 190 -6.47 0.78 0.62
CA LEU A 190 -7.22 2.02 0.81
C LEU A 190 -8.27 1.89 1.92
N THR A 191 -8.91 0.73 2.03
CA THR A 191 -9.94 0.51 3.05
C THR A 191 -9.33 0.38 4.44
N LEU A 192 -8.16 -0.27 4.57
CA LEU A 192 -7.39 -0.34 5.81
C LEU A 192 -6.93 1.06 6.25
N ALA A 193 -6.43 1.89 5.32
CA ALA A 193 -6.05 3.28 5.59
C ALA A 193 -7.25 4.13 6.06
N ARG A 194 -8.41 3.98 5.42
CA ARG A 194 -9.65 4.66 5.86
C ARG A 194 -10.08 4.28 7.28
N ARG A 195 -9.72 3.07 7.73
CA ARG A 195 -9.93 2.62 9.12
C ARG A 195 -8.83 3.09 10.09
N GLY A 196 -7.91 3.94 9.63
CA GLY A 196 -6.84 4.51 10.44
C GLY A 196 -5.62 3.61 10.60
N LYS A 197 -5.54 2.48 9.87
CA LYS A 197 -4.34 1.64 9.85
C LYS A 197 -3.22 2.36 9.11
N THR A 198 -2.00 2.26 9.63
CA THR A 198 -0.81 2.76 8.95
C THR A 198 -0.29 1.69 8.01
N VAL A 199 0.00 2.03 6.78
CA VAL A 199 0.53 1.07 5.79
C VAL A 199 1.85 1.58 5.24
N ILE A 200 2.88 0.74 5.23
CA ILE A 200 4.09 0.97 4.45
C ILE A 200 4.20 -0.14 3.41
N LEU A 201 4.41 0.23 2.17
CA LEU A 201 4.57 -0.74 1.09
C LEU A 201 5.79 -0.44 0.24
N SER A 202 6.42 -1.50 -0.31
CA SER A 202 7.40 -1.38 -1.37
C SER A 202 6.75 -1.66 -2.71
N SER A 203 7.20 -0.97 -3.76
CA SER A 203 6.84 -1.30 -5.14
C SER A 203 7.89 -0.81 -6.13
N HIS A 204 7.98 -1.49 -7.25
CA HIS A 204 8.68 -1.02 -8.44
C HIS A 204 7.69 -0.53 -9.53
N LEU A 205 6.38 -0.71 -9.33
CA LEU A 205 5.31 -0.31 -10.23
C LEU A 205 4.73 1.05 -9.80
N LEU A 206 5.01 2.10 -10.55
CA LEU A 206 4.61 3.48 -10.24
C LEU A 206 3.09 3.65 -10.21
N ALA A 207 2.38 3.04 -11.17
CA ALA A 207 0.93 3.15 -11.27
C ALA A 207 0.18 2.60 -10.05
N ASP A 208 0.70 1.54 -9.40
CA ASP A 208 0.08 0.99 -8.21
C ASP A 208 0.18 1.94 -7.01
N VAL A 209 1.30 2.63 -6.91
CA VAL A 209 1.60 3.53 -5.79
C VAL A 209 0.86 4.86 -5.91
N GLU A 210 0.76 5.39 -7.12
CA GLU A 210 0.02 6.64 -7.39
C GLU A 210 -1.42 6.59 -6.88
N HIS A 211 -2.06 5.41 -6.98
CA HIS A 211 -3.46 5.25 -6.57
C HIS A 211 -3.67 5.00 -5.07
N VAL A 212 -2.66 4.49 -4.35
CA VAL A 212 -2.87 4.06 -2.96
C VAL A 212 -2.06 4.84 -1.93
N CYS A 213 -0.93 5.47 -2.32
CA CYS A 213 -0.04 6.12 -1.37
C CYS A 213 -0.38 7.60 -1.19
N ASP A 214 -0.36 8.05 0.08
CA ASP A 214 -0.42 9.47 0.43
C ASP A 214 0.93 10.16 0.20
N ARG A 215 2.02 9.47 0.61
CA ARG A 215 3.41 9.93 0.48
C ARG A 215 4.30 8.80 0.00
N VAL A 216 5.37 9.18 -0.68
CA VAL A 216 6.36 8.23 -1.21
C VAL A 216 7.77 8.68 -0.93
N ALA A 217 8.70 7.72 -0.90
CA ALA A 217 10.12 7.93 -1.01
C ALA A 217 10.66 7.10 -2.19
N ILE A 218 11.27 7.77 -3.16
CA ILE A 218 11.88 7.14 -4.32
C ILE A 218 13.33 6.81 -3.98
N MET A 219 13.66 5.53 -4.03
CA MET A 219 14.99 5.01 -3.70
C MET A 219 15.77 4.63 -4.95
N GLY A 220 17.05 5.00 -4.99
CA GLY A 220 18.03 4.57 -5.99
C GLY A 220 19.37 4.32 -5.30
N ASP A 221 20.07 3.23 -5.62
CA ASP A 221 21.40 2.90 -5.09
C ASP A 221 21.55 3.03 -3.56
N GLY A 222 20.48 2.68 -2.85
CA GLY A 222 20.45 2.69 -1.39
C GLY A 222 20.22 4.07 -0.76
N VAL A 223 19.95 5.12 -1.54
CA VAL A 223 19.59 6.46 -1.03
C VAL A 223 18.17 6.84 -1.39
N ILE A 224 17.58 7.77 -0.64
CA ILE A 224 16.33 8.42 -1.03
C ILE A 224 16.68 9.58 -1.96
N LEU A 225 16.19 9.53 -3.20
CA LEU A 225 16.39 10.56 -4.23
C LEU A 225 15.36 11.69 -4.07
N VAL A 226 14.12 11.32 -3.82
CA VAL A 226 12.99 12.25 -3.65
C VAL A 226 12.01 11.67 -2.63
N GLN A 227 11.41 12.51 -1.81
CA GLN A 227 10.28 12.11 -0.97
C GLN A 227 9.28 13.25 -0.84
N GLY A 228 7.99 12.91 -0.78
CA GLY A 228 6.93 13.91 -0.67
C GLY A 228 5.54 13.30 -0.78
N ARG A 229 4.51 14.13 -0.76
CA ARG A 229 3.15 13.71 -1.10
C ARG A 229 3.08 13.38 -2.58
N VAL A 230 2.40 12.30 -2.93
CA VAL A 230 2.25 11.88 -4.34
C VAL A 230 1.68 13.03 -5.18
N ARG A 231 0.64 13.68 -4.69
CA ARG A 231 0.02 14.82 -5.37
C ARG A 231 1.02 15.94 -5.66
N ASP A 232 1.79 16.36 -4.65
CA ASP A 232 2.73 17.49 -4.76
C ASP A 232 3.89 17.18 -5.73
N LEU A 233 4.31 15.88 -5.78
CA LEU A 233 5.38 15.43 -6.67
C LEU A 233 4.92 15.32 -8.14
N LEU A 234 3.63 15.10 -8.38
CA LEU A 234 3.06 14.93 -9.72
C LEU A 234 2.43 16.22 -10.27
N GLU A 235 2.21 17.22 -9.44
CA GLU A 235 1.63 18.49 -9.85
C GLU A 235 2.55 19.22 -10.82
N GLN A 236 2.01 19.67 -11.94
CA GLN A 236 2.67 20.52 -12.90
C GLN A 236 2.07 21.93 -12.79
N PRO A 237 2.68 22.86 -12.00
CA PRO A 237 2.10 24.15 -11.66
C PRO A 237 1.98 25.08 -12.86
N ASP A 238 2.71 24.81 -13.93
CA ASP A 238 2.72 25.55 -15.20
C ASP A 238 1.64 25.09 -16.19
N ARG A 239 0.85 24.06 -15.83
CA ARG A 239 -0.17 23.47 -16.69
C ARG A 239 -1.52 23.37 -15.99
N CYS A 240 -2.57 23.65 -16.76
CA CYS A 240 -3.96 23.46 -16.34
C CYS A 240 -4.64 22.47 -17.29
N ARG A 241 -5.37 21.49 -16.76
CA ARG A 241 -6.21 20.59 -17.53
C ARG A 241 -7.67 20.87 -17.26
N LEU A 242 -8.42 21.17 -18.32
CA LEU A 242 -9.88 21.34 -18.29
C LEU A 242 -10.53 20.14 -18.98
N THR A 243 -11.54 19.54 -18.35
CA THR A 243 -12.31 18.43 -18.92
C THR A 243 -13.77 18.83 -18.98
N PHE A 244 -14.37 18.70 -20.14
CA PHE A 244 -15.77 19.02 -20.40
C PHE A 244 -16.38 17.98 -21.34
N PRO A 245 -17.73 17.85 -21.41
CA PRO A 245 -18.40 16.99 -22.37
C PRO A 245 -18.01 17.34 -23.80
N THR A 246 -18.11 16.38 -24.72
CA THR A 246 -17.80 16.59 -26.13
C THR A 246 -18.63 17.75 -26.68
N LEU A 247 -17.97 18.75 -27.28
CA LEU A 247 -18.58 19.89 -27.93
C LEU A 247 -18.73 19.63 -29.42
N ALA A 248 -19.71 20.32 -30.05
CA ALA A 248 -19.79 20.39 -31.51
C ALA A 248 -18.50 21.04 -32.05
N PRO A 249 -18.04 20.65 -33.26
CA PRO A 249 -16.76 21.12 -33.81
C PRO A 249 -16.63 22.66 -33.82
N ASP A 250 -17.64 23.37 -34.23
CA ASP A 250 -17.65 24.85 -34.28
C ASP A 250 -17.48 25.49 -32.90
N ARG A 251 -18.12 24.92 -31.87
CA ARG A 251 -18.01 25.41 -30.49
C ARG A 251 -16.64 25.08 -29.90
N LEU A 252 -16.10 23.89 -30.21
CA LEU A 252 -14.76 23.51 -29.79
C LEU A 252 -13.72 24.47 -30.35
N GLU A 253 -13.81 24.80 -31.65
CA GLU A 253 -12.89 25.73 -32.28
C GLU A 253 -12.96 27.12 -31.67
N ALA A 254 -14.17 27.64 -31.39
CA ALA A 254 -14.34 28.92 -30.72
C ALA A 254 -13.68 28.96 -29.32
N VAL A 255 -13.83 27.89 -28.54
CA VAL A 255 -13.17 27.75 -27.21
C VAL A 255 -11.65 27.71 -27.35
N LEU A 256 -11.11 26.93 -28.30
CA LEU A 256 -9.68 26.84 -28.53
C LEU A 256 -9.07 28.20 -28.98
N GLN A 257 -9.77 28.94 -29.81
CA GLN A 257 -9.34 30.29 -30.22
C GLN A 257 -9.34 31.27 -29.05
N ALA A 258 -10.36 31.23 -28.18
CA ALA A 258 -10.40 32.04 -26.97
C ALA A 258 -9.23 31.72 -26.03
N LEU A 259 -8.98 30.43 -25.73
CA LEU A 259 -7.85 29.99 -24.90
C LEU A 259 -6.51 30.41 -25.50
N ARG A 260 -6.36 30.33 -26.85
CA ARG A 260 -5.13 30.74 -27.50
C ARG A 260 -4.88 32.26 -27.37
N ARG A 261 -5.95 33.08 -27.40
CA ARG A 261 -5.83 34.53 -27.19
C ARG A 261 -5.40 34.88 -25.78
N GLU A 262 -5.93 34.17 -24.77
CA GLU A 262 -5.65 34.45 -23.36
C GLU A 262 -4.28 33.89 -22.92
N THR A 263 -3.90 32.69 -23.40
CA THR A 263 -2.67 32.02 -22.96
C THR A 263 -1.47 32.29 -23.85
N GLY A 264 -1.66 32.80 -25.05
CA GLY A 264 -0.62 32.96 -26.06
C GLY A 264 -0.12 31.64 -26.68
N ALA A 265 -0.63 30.50 -26.24
CA ALA A 265 -0.23 29.15 -26.66
C ALA A 265 -1.42 28.40 -27.30
N ALA A 266 -1.12 27.50 -28.25
CA ALA A 266 -2.15 26.62 -28.78
C ALA A 266 -2.47 25.53 -27.74
N PRO A 267 -3.75 25.43 -27.28
CA PRO A 267 -4.13 24.36 -26.37
C PRO A 267 -4.06 22.99 -27.07
N ALA A 268 -3.56 21.98 -26.36
CA ALA A 268 -3.62 20.60 -26.83
C ALA A 268 -5.01 20.04 -26.56
N VAL A 269 -5.61 19.43 -27.59
CA VAL A 269 -6.89 18.72 -27.45
C VAL A 269 -6.60 17.23 -27.39
N ASP A 270 -7.07 16.60 -26.33
CA ASP A 270 -6.99 15.17 -26.14
C ASP A 270 -8.36 14.62 -25.73
N HIS A 271 -8.64 13.42 -26.19
CA HIS A 271 -9.85 12.72 -25.78
C HIS A 271 -9.52 11.77 -24.64
N PRO A 272 -10.24 11.83 -23.50
CA PRO A 272 -10.02 10.91 -22.40
C PRO A 272 -10.09 9.47 -22.91
N THR A 273 -9.01 8.73 -22.74
CA THR A 273 -8.93 7.29 -23.04
C THR A 273 -8.95 6.50 -21.76
N ARG A 274 -9.61 5.34 -21.80
CA ARG A 274 -9.51 4.37 -20.71
C ARG A 274 -8.18 3.65 -20.82
N THR A 275 -7.58 3.30 -19.67
CA THR A 275 -6.43 2.41 -19.69
C THR A 275 -6.86 1.02 -20.12
N LEU A 276 -5.94 0.23 -20.70
CA LEU A 276 -6.23 -1.16 -21.05
C LEU A 276 -6.63 -1.99 -19.83
N GLU A 277 -6.08 -1.67 -18.65
CA GLU A 277 -6.45 -2.29 -17.37
C GLU A 277 -7.93 -2.01 -17.02
N GLN A 278 -8.37 -0.75 -17.13
CA GLN A 278 -9.78 -0.38 -16.90
C GLN A 278 -10.71 -1.09 -17.87
N PHE A 279 -10.37 -1.12 -19.17
CA PHE A 279 -11.14 -1.81 -20.18
C PHE A 279 -11.22 -3.32 -19.92
N PHE A 280 -10.11 -3.96 -19.56
CA PHE A 280 -10.04 -5.38 -19.21
C PHE A 280 -10.95 -5.70 -18.01
N ILE A 281 -10.87 -4.91 -16.93
CA ILE A 281 -11.68 -5.12 -15.73
C ILE A 281 -13.17 -4.96 -16.02
N GLU A 282 -13.56 -3.95 -16.79
CA GLU A 282 -14.95 -3.73 -17.19
C GLU A 282 -15.48 -4.89 -18.06
N THR A 283 -14.67 -5.36 -19.02
CA THR A 283 -15.03 -6.47 -19.91
C THR A 283 -15.22 -7.77 -19.14
N ILE A 284 -14.29 -8.09 -18.23
CA ILE A 284 -14.41 -9.29 -17.38
C ILE A 284 -15.60 -9.16 -16.41
N GLY A 285 -15.83 -7.96 -15.87
CA GLY A 285 -16.98 -7.69 -15.00
C GLY A 285 -18.33 -7.92 -15.69
N GLN A 286 -18.45 -7.56 -16.97
CA GLN A 286 -19.66 -7.82 -17.78
C GLN A 286 -19.89 -9.31 -18.05
N VAL A 287 -18.85 -10.06 -18.37
CA VAL A 287 -18.92 -11.51 -18.63
C VAL A 287 -19.32 -12.28 -17.36
N ARG A 288 -18.98 -11.76 -16.16
CA ARG A 288 -19.29 -12.39 -14.86
C ARG A 288 -20.66 -12.08 -14.30
N SER A 289 -21.44 -11.24 -14.92
CA SER A 289 -22.84 -10.98 -14.56
C SER A 289 -23.78 -12.15 -14.90
N GLU A 290 -23.30 -13.15 -15.67
CA GLU A 290 -24.00 -14.42 -15.91
C GLU A 290 -23.53 -15.48 -14.91
N PRO A 291 -24.44 -16.23 -14.26
CA PRO A 291 -24.10 -17.21 -13.24
C PRO A 291 -23.54 -18.50 -13.85
N THR A 292 -22.29 -18.50 -14.24
CA THR A 292 -21.59 -19.70 -14.70
C THR A 292 -20.27 -19.88 -13.97
N ALA A 293 -20.23 -20.93 -13.17
CA ALA A 293 -19.09 -21.66 -12.55
C ALA A 293 -18.00 -20.86 -11.77
N PRO A 294 -17.49 -21.40 -10.65
CA PRO A 294 -16.63 -20.69 -9.71
C PRO A 294 -15.20 -20.62 -10.22
N THR A 295 -14.87 -19.60 -10.98
CA THR A 295 -13.49 -19.17 -11.14
C THR A 295 -13.19 -18.13 -10.06
N GLY A 296 -12.51 -18.54 -9.04
CA GLY A 296 -11.82 -17.90 -7.90
C GLY A 296 -11.88 -16.40 -7.60
N VAL A 297 -12.87 -15.65 -8.05
CA VAL A 297 -13.04 -14.24 -7.79
C VAL A 297 -14.48 -14.00 -7.30
N ALA A 298 -14.67 -14.20 -6.01
CA ALA A 298 -15.84 -13.64 -5.34
C ALA A 298 -15.65 -12.12 -5.18
N PRO A 299 -16.72 -11.30 -5.23
CA PRO A 299 -16.65 -9.91 -4.81
C PRO A 299 -16.12 -9.90 -3.38
N THR A 300 -15.12 -9.06 -3.12
CA THR A 300 -14.57 -8.88 -1.78
C THR A 300 -15.71 -8.45 -0.87
N GLY A 301 -16.09 -9.30 0.07
CA GLY A 301 -16.95 -8.94 1.19
C GLY A 301 -16.37 -7.71 1.89
N GLY A 302 -17.19 -6.96 2.60
CA GLY A 302 -16.76 -5.80 3.36
C GLY A 302 -15.53 -6.11 4.21
N VAL A 303 -14.78 -5.08 4.61
CA VAL A 303 -13.61 -5.26 5.48
C VAL A 303 -14.02 -5.90 6.80
N ALA A 304 -13.23 -6.86 7.26
CA ALA A 304 -13.43 -7.58 8.50
C ALA A 304 -13.73 -6.62 9.68
N GLU A 305 -14.84 -6.84 10.38
CA GLU A 305 -15.33 -5.93 11.42
C GLU A 305 -14.38 -5.81 12.62
N PHE A 306 -13.61 -6.86 12.90
CA PHE A 306 -12.64 -6.85 14.01
C PHE A 306 -11.45 -5.92 13.76
N LEU A 307 -11.16 -5.52 12.52
CA LEU A 307 -10.13 -4.54 12.20
C LEU A 307 -10.62 -3.15 12.65
N LYS A 308 -10.24 -2.77 13.86
CA LYS A 308 -10.70 -1.55 14.52
C LYS A 308 -10.26 -0.31 13.75
N SER A 309 -11.18 0.65 13.60
CA SER A 309 -10.82 1.98 13.15
C SER A 309 -10.13 2.73 14.28
N GLN A 310 -8.92 3.22 14.05
CA GLN A 310 -8.34 4.24 14.91
C GLN A 310 -9.04 5.58 14.58
N PRO A 311 -9.39 6.42 15.58
CA PRO A 311 -9.97 7.73 15.30
C PRO A 311 -8.94 8.54 14.51
N LYS A 312 -9.29 8.93 13.27
CA LYS A 312 -8.49 9.93 12.54
C LYS A 312 -8.47 11.19 13.38
N GLN A 313 -7.29 11.62 13.82
CA GLN A 313 -7.11 13.00 14.25
C GLN A 313 -7.36 13.87 13.01
N THR A 314 -8.57 14.41 12.92
CA THR A 314 -8.98 15.34 11.88
C THR A 314 -8.14 16.61 12.02
N SER A 315 -7.11 16.75 11.17
CA SER A 315 -6.60 18.08 10.87
C SER A 315 -7.70 18.78 10.07
N ASN A 316 -8.37 19.74 10.71
CA ASN A 316 -9.32 20.66 10.07
C ASN A 316 -8.63 21.41 8.92
N ALA A 317 -8.70 20.88 7.72
CA ALA A 317 -8.53 21.65 6.50
C ALA A 317 -9.92 22.13 6.10
N GLN A 318 -10.31 23.28 6.62
CA GLN A 318 -11.48 24.03 6.14
C GLN A 318 -11.27 24.32 4.66
N HIS A 319 -12.04 23.66 3.81
CA HIS A 319 -12.28 24.10 2.44
C HIS A 319 -12.95 25.46 2.50
N ARG A 320 -12.20 26.51 2.25
CA ARG A 320 -12.75 27.80 1.82
C ARG A 320 -13.21 27.62 0.38
N THR A 321 -14.49 27.35 0.20
CA THR A 321 -15.18 27.66 -1.05
C THR A 321 -15.28 29.18 -1.13
N SER A 322 -14.46 29.79 -1.96
CA SER A 322 -14.69 31.16 -2.40
C SER A 322 -15.79 31.14 -3.44
N ASN A 323 -17.02 31.43 -3.03
CA ASN A 323 -18.05 31.93 -3.93
C ASN A 323 -17.57 33.30 -4.43
N VAL A 324 -17.40 33.42 -5.73
CA VAL A 324 -17.33 34.71 -6.41
C VAL A 324 -18.69 34.94 -7.06
N GLU A 325 -19.38 35.94 -6.56
CA GLU A 325 -20.49 36.57 -7.21
C GLU A 325 -20.03 37.31 -8.48
#